data_3ee8080039718f1a733ea3cdff04964e
#
_entry.id   3ee8080039718f1a733ea3cdff04964e
#
_cell.length_a   1.000
_cell.length_b   1.000
_cell.length_c   1.000
_cell.angle_alpha   90.00
_cell.angle_beta   90.00
_cell.angle_gamma   90.00
#
_symmetry.space_group_name_H-M   'P 1'
#
loop_
_entity.id
_entity.type
_entity.pdbx_description
1 polymer ?
#
loop_
_entity_poly.entity_id
_entity_poly.type
_entity_poly.pdbx_seq_one_letter_code
_entity_poly.pdbx_strand_id
1 'polypeptide(L)'
;HKAIHSFPTRRSSDLENMKYNHYPLFDDITKKITSIVDKGCVNGEDKEKLSTIESVNQSNIYKPNTLKTQVLQGIIKIITADNKITHEELKYLDSWLDQNKSLKGTYPYDKIVEITTSLLKKNTVGENEYINVSKMFLELLSPIKTTVESLDLEGKTYCLTGDFKHGNKDKIVSILEKRGLIKKNCVSYKLDYLFVGDYGSPAWKYGNIGGKIVKAQQIIDKGAKIKIISEKNLFNELGIE
;
A
#
# COMPACT_ATOMS: atom_id res chain seq x y z
N HIS A 1 -6.30 -37.19 -11.74
CA HIS A 1 -5.24 -36.25 -11.43
C HIS A 1 -5.46 -34.98 -12.25
N LYS A 2 -6.02 -33.92 -11.65
CA LYS A 2 -6.02 -32.57 -12.25
C LYS A 2 -4.68 -31.94 -11.94
N ALA A 3 -3.94 -31.61 -12.98
CA ALA A 3 -2.68 -30.88 -12.87
C ALA A 3 -2.92 -29.54 -12.17
N ILE A 4 -2.27 -29.36 -11.04
CA ILE A 4 -2.12 -28.06 -10.41
C ILE A 4 -1.15 -27.30 -11.32
N HIS A 5 -1.67 -26.31 -12.06
CA HIS A 5 -0.80 -25.41 -12.82
C HIS A 5 0.13 -24.70 -11.84
N SER A 6 1.40 -25.04 -11.90
CA SER A 6 2.46 -24.41 -11.15
C SER A 6 2.53 -22.94 -11.52
N PHE A 7 2.39 -22.05 -10.54
CA PHE A 7 2.80 -20.66 -10.68
C PHE A 7 4.26 -20.62 -11.17
N PRO A 8 4.62 -19.69 -12.08
CA PRO A 8 6.00 -19.54 -12.48
C PRO A 8 6.83 -19.28 -11.24
N THR A 9 7.71 -20.22 -10.92
CA THR A 9 8.69 -20.07 -9.83
C THR A 9 9.64 -18.93 -10.17
N ARG A 10 9.33 -17.72 -9.69
CA ARG A 10 10.32 -16.64 -9.67
C ARG A 10 11.46 -17.05 -8.74
N ARG A 11 12.69 -16.88 -9.21
CA ARG A 11 13.92 -17.20 -8.45
C ARG A 11 13.95 -16.40 -7.15
N SER A 12 14.53 -16.98 -6.12
CA SER A 12 14.72 -16.34 -4.79
C SER A 12 15.37 -14.95 -4.85
N SER A 13 16.17 -14.66 -5.91
CA SER A 13 16.76 -13.35 -6.18
C SER A 13 15.74 -12.22 -6.38
N ASP A 14 14.51 -12.52 -6.81
CA ASP A 14 13.48 -11.50 -7.01
C ASP A 14 12.82 -11.08 -5.67
N LEU A 15 12.87 -11.97 -4.67
CA LEU A 15 12.43 -11.67 -3.31
C LEU A 15 13.45 -10.81 -2.53
N GLU A 16 14.75 -10.98 -2.82
CA GLU A 16 15.83 -10.18 -2.19
C GLU A 16 15.85 -8.73 -2.67
N ASN A 17 15.37 -8.45 -3.88
CA ASN A 17 15.27 -7.10 -4.44
C ASN A 17 14.00 -6.35 -4.03
N MET A 18 13.03 -7.00 -3.40
CA MET A 18 11.94 -6.31 -2.73
C MET A 18 12.48 -5.71 -1.42
N LYS A 19 13.02 -4.50 -1.47
CA LYS A 19 13.27 -3.67 -0.30
C LYS A 19 11.94 -3.37 0.39
N TYR A 20 11.45 -4.33 1.17
CA TYR A 20 10.45 -4.07 2.19
C TYR A 20 11.13 -3.17 3.23
N ASN A 21 10.78 -1.90 3.21
CA ASN A 21 11.25 -0.95 4.21
C ASN A 21 10.96 -1.54 5.59
N HIS A 22 12.02 -1.71 6.35
CA HIS A 22 12.15 -2.27 7.66
C HIS A 22 10.97 -1.96 8.61
N TYR A 23 10.00 -2.87 8.64
CA TYR A 23 9.14 -3.00 9.80
C TYR A 23 9.83 -4.00 10.74
N PRO A 24 10.28 -3.61 11.95
CA PRO A 24 11.02 -4.49 12.86
C PRO A 24 10.31 -5.83 13.13
N LEU A 25 8.98 -5.81 13.16
CA LEU A 25 8.15 -7.01 13.30
C LEU A 25 8.22 -7.92 12.05
N PHE A 26 8.27 -7.36 10.84
CA PHE A 26 8.39 -8.12 9.60
C PHE A 26 9.77 -8.74 9.45
N ASP A 27 10.83 -8.02 9.84
CA ASP A 27 12.19 -8.53 9.84
C ASP A 27 12.35 -9.70 10.84
N ASP A 28 11.73 -9.60 12.00
CA ASP A 28 11.75 -10.66 13.02
C ASP A 28 10.96 -11.90 12.55
N ILE A 29 9.79 -11.72 11.97
CA ILE A 29 8.98 -12.80 11.38
C ILE A 29 9.73 -13.45 10.22
N THR A 30 10.28 -12.68 9.30
CA THR A 30 11.04 -13.18 8.15
C THR A 30 12.26 -13.97 8.60
N LYS A 31 13.05 -13.46 9.56
CA LYS A 31 14.20 -14.18 10.13
C LYS A 31 13.80 -15.51 10.76
N LYS A 32 12.69 -15.53 11.53
CA LYS A 32 12.18 -16.76 12.15
C LYS A 32 11.74 -17.79 11.12
N ILE A 33 10.99 -17.37 10.10
CA ILE A 33 10.55 -18.26 9.01
C ILE A 33 11.75 -18.76 8.21
N THR A 34 12.69 -17.90 7.81
CA THR A 34 13.90 -18.28 7.08
C THR A 34 14.71 -19.31 7.88
N SER A 35 14.90 -19.08 9.19
CA SER A 35 15.63 -20.03 10.04
C SER A 35 14.97 -21.41 10.14
N ILE A 36 13.64 -21.50 10.02
CA ILE A 36 12.88 -22.75 10.00
C ILE A 36 13.03 -23.44 8.65
N VAL A 37 12.94 -22.68 7.56
CA VAL A 37 13.08 -23.19 6.18
C VAL A 37 14.49 -23.73 5.94
N ASP A 38 15.52 -23.03 6.38
CA ASP A 38 16.93 -23.41 6.22
C ASP A 38 17.28 -24.73 6.95
N LYS A 39 16.53 -25.07 8.00
CA LYS A 39 16.71 -26.37 8.70
C LYS A 39 16.11 -27.54 7.93
N GLY A 40 15.26 -27.31 6.93
CA GLY A 40 14.60 -28.35 6.13
C GLY A 40 13.57 -29.21 6.87
N CYS A 41 13.34 -28.97 8.18
CA CYS A 41 12.32 -29.67 8.98
C CYS A 41 11.75 -28.75 10.06
N VAL A 42 10.50 -28.99 10.43
CA VAL A 42 9.78 -28.25 11.47
C VAL A 42 9.72 -29.11 12.75
N ASN A 43 10.37 -28.67 13.80
CA ASN A 43 10.36 -29.34 15.10
C ASN A 43 9.33 -28.73 16.08
N GLY A 44 9.25 -29.25 17.32
CA GLY A 44 8.32 -28.76 18.35
C GLY A 44 8.54 -27.30 18.74
N GLU A 45 9.79 -26.86 18.84
CA GLU A 45 10.18 -25.49 19.16
C GLU A 45 9.83 -24.52 18.01
N ASP A 46 9.97 -24.96 16.76
CA ASP A 46 9.59 -24.19 15.60
C ASP A 46 8.05 -24.00 15.51
N LYS A 47 7.27 -25.03 15.92
CA LYS A 47 5.81 -24.94 16.04
C LYS A 47 5.40 -23.92 17.10
N GLU A 48 6.10 -23.86 18.21
CA GLU A 48 5.85 -22.89 19.27
C GLU A 48 6.19 -21.47 18.82
N LYS A 49 7.30 -21.29 18.08
CA LYS A 49 7.66 -20.01 17.46
C LYS A 49 6.62 -19.57 16.42
N LEU A 50 6.11 -20.48 15.60
CA LEU A 50 5.04 -20.19 14.63
C LEU A 50 3.72 -19.85 15.33
N SER A 51 3.36 -20.58 16.40
CA SER A 51 2.19 -20.29 17.23
C SER A 51 2.28 -18.92 17.89
N THR A 52 3.49 -18.51 18.33
CA THR A 52 3.73 -17.17 18.86
C THR A 52 3.53 -16.10 17.79
N ILE A 53 3.98 -16.33 16.56
CA ILE A 53 3.71 -15.45 15.42
C ILE A 53 2.20 -15.35 15.15
N GLU A 54 1.48 -16.47 15.20
CA GLU A 54 0.04 -16.53 15.03
C GLU A 54 -0.70 -15.77 16.15
N SER A 55 -0.29 -15.94 17.40
CA SER A 55 -0.88 -15.24 18.55
C SER A 55 -0.63 -13.73 18.53
N VAL A 56 0.52 -13.28 18.04
CA VAL A 56 0.82 -11.85 17.80
C VAL A 56 -0.05 -11.30 16.68
N ASN A 57 -0.31 -12.08 15.65
CA ASN A 57 -1.24 -11.70 14.57
C ASN A 57 -2.70 -11.70 15.03
N GLN A 58 -3.08 -12.53 16.00
CA GLN A 58 -4.40 -12.54 16.63
C GLN A 58 -4.55 -11.44 17.68
N SER A 59 -3.45 -10.88 18.20
CA SER A 59 -3.52 -9.69 19.05
C SER A 59 -4.10 -8.51 18.27
N ASN A 60 -4.91 -7.68 18.92
CA ASN A 60 -5.73 -6.57 18.38
C ASN A 60 -4.99 -5.52 17.49
N ILE A 61 -3.72 -5.74 17.14
CA ILE A 61 -2.91 -4.86 16.30
C ILE A 61 -3.36 -4.94 14.83
N TYR A 62 -3.71 -6.14 14.34
CA TYR A 62 -4.20 -6.31 12.98
C TYR A 62 -5.66 -6.76 12.97
N LYS A 63 -6.55 -5.80 12.71
CA LYS A 63 -7.95 -6.14 12.45
C LYS A 63 -8.05 -7.08 11.23
N PRO A 64 -8.94 -8.08 11.24
CA PRO A 64 -9.08 -9.05 10.13
C PRO A 64 -9.19 -8.37 8.75
N ASN A 65 -9.91 -7.25 8.65
CA ASN A 65 -10.03 -6.50 7.40
C ASN A 65 -8.73 -5.81 6.98
N THR A 66 -7.84 -5.45 7.91
CA THR A 66 -6.51 -4.92 7.57
C THR A 66 -5.66 -5.98 6.89
N LEU A 67 -5.63 -7.21 7.43
CA LEU A 67 -4.92 -8.34 6.81
C LEU A 67 -5.47 -8.67 5.43
N LYS A 68 -6.80 -8.75 5.28
CA LYS A 68 -7.46 -8.97 3.98
C LYS A 68 -7.11 -7.86 2.98
N THR A 69 -7.05 -6.61 3.41
CA THR A 69 -6.64 -5.50 2.55
C THR A 69 -5.19 -5.66 2.09
N GLN A 70 -4.28 -6.10 2.97
CA GLN A 70 -2.89 -6.37 2.61
C GLN A 70 -2.77 -7.51 1.61
N VAL A 71 -3.56 -8.58 1.78
CA VAL A 71 -3.64 -9.69 0.80
C VAL A 71 -4.12 -9.18 -0.55
N LEU A 72 -5.18 -8.36 -0.60
CA LEU A 72 -5.66 -7.75 -1.83
C LEU A 72 -4.58 -6.93 -2.52
N GLN A 73 -3.84 -6.11 -1.76
CA GLN A 73 -2.72 -5.34 -2.30
C GLN A 73 -1.60 -6.23 -2.86
N GLY A 74 -1.34 -7.36 -2.19
CA GLY A 74 -0.40 -8.37 -2.68
C GLY A 74 -0.85 -9.01 -3.99
N ILE A 75 -2.13 -9.41 -4.09
CA ILE A 75 -2.73 -9.96 -5.32
C ILE A 75 -2.58 -8.96 -6.47
N ILE A 76 -2.96 -7.69 -6.24
CA ILE A 76 -2.85 -6.65 -7.26
C ILE A 76 -1.39 -6.49 -7.73
N LYS A 77 -0.43 -6.45 -6.81
CA LYS A 77 1.01 -6.35 -7.18
C LYS A 77 1.47 -7.52 -8.02
N ILE A 78 0.98 -8.74 -7.75
CA ILE A 78 1.35 -9.94 -8.50
C ILE A 78 0.77 -9.88 -9.91
N ILE A 79 -0.53 -9.64 -10.07
CA ILE A 79 -1.19 -9.64 -11.39
C ILE A 79 -0.83 -8.44 -12.26
N THR A 80 -0.23 -7.38 -11.68
CA THR A 80 0.25 -6.21 -12.42
C THR A 80 1.76 -6.22 -12.66
N ALA A 81 2.46 -7.27 -12.26
CA ALA A 81 3.93 -7.30 -12.22
C ALA A 81 4.60 -7.21 -13.60
N ASP A 82 3.94 -7.67 -14.64
CA ASP A 82 4.37 -7.57 -16.05
C ASP A 82 3.72 -6.40 -16.81
N ASN A 83 3.03 -5.51 -16.08
CA ASN A 83 2.28 -4.35 -16.60
C ASN A 83 1.09 -4.71 -17.49
N LYS A 84 0.66 -5.95 -17.50
CA LYS A 84 -0.51 -6.42 -18.24
C LYS A 84 -1.28 -7.41 -17.37
N ILE A 85 -2.61 -7.26 -17.32
CA ILE A 85 -3.49 -8.21 -16.64
C ILE A 85 -4.12 -9.11 -17.69
N THR A 86 -4.21 -10.40 -17.41
CA THR A 86 -4.92 -11.35 -18.25
C THR A 86 -6.39 -11.50 -17.84
N HIS A 87 -7.21 -12.05 -18.70
CA HIS A 87 -8.61 -12.32 -18.40
C HIS A 87 -8.79 -13.34 -17.28
N GLU A 88 -7.90 -14.34 -17.21
CA GLU A 88 -7.88 -15.35 -16.16
C GLU A 88 -7.52 -14.76 -14.80
N GLU A 89 -6.54 -13.84 -14.75
CA GLU A 89 -6.18 -13.13 -13.53
C GLU A 89 -7.32 -12.23 -13.03
N LEU A 90 -8.04 -11.56 -13.94
CA LEU A 90 -9.24 -10.80 -13.58
C LEU A 90 -10.34 -11.67 -13.00
N LYS A 91 -10.60 -12.85 -13.57
CA LYS A 91 -11.57 -13.81 -13.02
C LYS A 91 -11.15 -14.31 -11.63
N TYR A 92 -9.86 -14.60 -11.46
CA TYR A 92 -9.33 -14.96 -10.15
C TYR A 92 -9.54 -13.86 -9.13
N LEU A 93 -9.20 -12.62 -9.50
CA LEU A 93 -9.41 -11.44 -8.66
C LEU A 93 -10.90 -11.27 -8.30
N ASP A 94 -11.79 -11.37 -9.25
CA ASP A 94 -13.25 -11.27 -9.04
C ASP A 94 -13.75 -12.33 -8.04
N SER A 95 -13.33 -13.58 -8.21
CA SER A 95 -13.64 -14.66 -7.27
C SER A 95 -13.13 -14.35 -5.86
N TRP A 96 -11.91 -13.84 -5.74
CA TRP A 96 -11.35 -13.46 -4.44
C TRP A 96 -12.12 -12.29 -3.81
N LEU A 97 -12.48 -11.29 -4.59
CA LEU A 97 -13.28 -10.13 -4.14
C LEU A 97 -14.66 -10.60 -3.64
N ASP A 98 -15.32 -11.51 -4.36
CA ASP A 98 -16.63 -12.07 -3.97
C ASP A 98 -16.56 -12.82 -2.63
N GLN A 99 -15.49 -13.55 -2.35
CA GLN A 99 -15.25 -14.26 -1.10
C GLN A 99 -14.90 -13.30 0.06
N ASN A 100 -14.49 -12.06 -0.23
CA ASN A 100 -14.03 -11.09 0.75
C ASN A 100 -14.92 -9.85 0.87
N LYS A 101 -16.24 -10.02 0.71
CA LYS A 101 -17.26 -8.94 0.83
C LYS A 101 -17.26 -8.20 2.16
N SER A 102 -16.61 -8.75 3.20
CA SER A 102 -16.37 -8.04 4.46
C SER A 102 -15.54 -6.76 4.31
N LEU A 103 -14.83 -6.60 3.18
CA LEU A 103 -14.09 -5.40 2.82
C LEU A 103 -14.94 -4.31 2.16
N LYS A 104 -16.22 -4.56 1.88
CA LYS A 104 -17.12 -3.56 1.27
C LYS A 104 -17.15 -2.29 2.11
N GLY A 105 -17.14 -1.14 1.46
CA GLY A 105 -17.03 0.17 2.09
C GLY A 105 -15.59 0.58 2.44
N THR A 106 -14.58 -0.21 2.03
CA THR A 106 -13.17 0.11 2.30
C THR A 106 -12.38 0.40 1.02
N TYR A 107 -11.40 1.28 1.15
CA TYR A 107 -10.42 1.54 0.09
C TYR A 107 -9.27 0.50 0.20
N PRO A 108 -8.73 -0.05 -0.90
CA PRO A 108 -9.10 0.19 -2.31
C PRO A 108 -10.16 -0.79 -2.86
N TYR A 109 -10.76 -1.65 -1.99
CA TYR A 109 -11.62 -2.75 -2.37
C TYR A 109 -12.77 -2.33 -3.30
N ASP A 110 -13.55 -1.31 -2.92
CA ASP A 110 -14.73 -0.92 -3.72
C ASP A 110 -14.36 -0.45 -5.13
N LYS A 111 -13.24 0.29 -5.27
CA LYS A 111 -12.73 0.72 -6.58
C LYS A 111 -12.24 -0.45 -7.43
N ILE A 112 -11.57 -1.41 -6.81
CA ILE A 112 -11.11 -2.63 -7.51
C ILE A 112 -12.32 -3.45 -7.98
N VAL A 113 -13.35 -3.62 -7.14
CA VAL A 113 -14.60 -4.29 -7.52
C VAL A 113 -15.25 -3.59 -8.72
N GLU A 114 -15.39 -2.26 -8.67
CA GLU A 114 -15.98 -1.45 -9.74
C GLU A 114 -15.27 -1.69 -11.09
N ILE A 115 -13.94 -1.56 -11.10
CA ILE A 115 -13.12 -1.75 -12.29
C ILE A 115 -13.19 -3.18 -12.81
N THR A 116 -13.00 -4.17 -11.93
CA THR A 116 -13.01 -5.60 -12.28
C THR A 116 -14.35 -6.01 -12.87
N THR A 117 -15.44 -5.67 -12.20
CA THR A 117 -16.81 -6.00 -12.66
C THR A 117 -17.15 -5.29 -13.98
N SER A 118 -16.73 -4.04 -14.15
CA SER A 118 -16.94 -3.29 -15.39
C SER A 118 -16.24 -3.95 -16.59
N LEU A 119 -15.02 -4.45 -16.37
CA LEU A 119 -14.24 -5.08 -17.43
C LEU A 119 -14.77 -6.47 -17.79
N LEU A 120 -15.12 -7.27 -16.79
CA LEU A 120 -15.65 -8.63 -17.01
C LEU A 120 -17.06 -8.67 -17.66
N LYS A 121 -17.82 -7.57 -17.59
CA LYS A 121 -19.10 -7.42 -18.29
C LYS A 121 -18.96 -7.14 -19.78
N LYS A 122 -17.79 -6.76 -20.27
CA LYS A 122 -17.57 -6.52 -21.69
C LYS A 122 -17.41 -7.83 -22.44
N ASN A 123 -18.09 -7.96 -23.59
CA ASN A 123 -17.99 -9.15 -24.44
C ASN A 123 -16.58 -9.31 -25.06
N THR A 124 -15.92 -8.18 -25.32
CA THR A 124 -14.56 -8.11 -25.85
C THR A 124 -13.78 -7.05 -25.13
N VAL A 125 -12.59 -7.37 -24.69
CA VAL A 125 -11.65 -6.44 -24.02
C VAL A 125 -10.37 -6.42 -24.84
N GLY A 126 -10.00 -5.22 -25.31
CA GLY A 126 -8.78 -5.02 -26.07
C GLY A 126 -7.54 -5.07 -25.17
N GLU A 127 -6.39 -5.40 -25.77
CA GLU A 127 -5.11 -5.48 -25.04
C GLU A 127 -4.77 -4.17 -24.30
N ASN A 128 -5.00 -3.03 -24.94
CA ASN A 128 -4.77 -1.72 -24.35
C ASN A 128 -5.63 -1.47 -23.10
N GLU A 129 -6.84 -2.04 -23.03
CA GLU A 129 -7.69 -1.92 -21.84
C GLU A 129 -7.08 -2.67 -20.66
N TYR A 130 -6.54 -3.86 -20.86
CA TYR A 130 -5.85 -4.61 -19.82
C TYR A 130 -4.60 -3.89 -19.29
N ILE A 131 -3.82 -3.27 -20.19
CA ILE A 131 -2.67 -2.43 -19.81
C ILE A 131 -3.14 -1.21 -18.99
N ASN A 132 -4.21 -0.55 -19.41
CA ASN A 132 -4.74 0.61 -18.69
C ASN A 132 -5.25 0.22 -17.29
N VAL A 133 -5.94 -0.92 -17.17
CA VAL A 133 -6.42 -1.42 -15.87
C VAL A 133 -5.26 -1.78 -14.95
N SER A 134 -4.18 -2.37 -15.48
CA SER A 134 -2.95 -2.59 -14.72
C SER A 134 -2.41 -1.29 -14.13
N LYS A 135 -2.32 -0.22 -14.92
CA LYS A 135 -1.91 1.11 -14.44
C LYS A 135 -2.86 1.66 -13.37
N MET A 136 -4.18 1.58 -13.61
CA MET A 136 -5.17 2.03 -12.63
C MET A 136 -5.05 1.30 -11.29
N PHE A 137 -4.83 -0.01 -11.30
CA PHE A 137 -4.65 -0.79 -10.09
C PHE A 137 -3.37 -0.40 -9.35
N LEU A 138 -2.27 -0.18 -10.05
CA LEU A 138 -1.02 0.31 -9.45
C LEU A 138 -1.19 1.71 -8.83
N GLU A 139 -1.92 2.60 -9.48
CA GLU A 139 -2.23 3.93 -8.94
C GLU A 139 -3.07 3.85 -7.65
N LEU A 140 -4.05 2.92 -7.59
CA LEU A 140 -4.82 2.67 -6.37
C LEU A 140 -3.95 2.17 -5.21
N LEU A 141 -2.88 1.41 -5.48
CA LEU A 141 -1.95 0.94 -4.46
C LEU A 141 -0.93 1.99 -4.04
N SER A 142 -0.66 2.97 -4.88
CA SER A 142 0.33 4.02 -4.66
C SER A 142 -0.25 5.40 -4.97
N PRO A 143 -1.18 5.91 -4.16
CA PRO A 143 -1.80 7.21 -4.39
C PRO A 143 -0.83 8.39 -4.20
N ILE A 144 0.42 8.11 -3.82
CA ILE A 144 1.45 9.10 -3.62
C ILE A 144 2.12 9.37 -4.97
N LYS A 145 2.04 10.60 -5.46
CA LYS A 145 2.73 10.98 -6.69
C LYS A 145 4.24 10.97 -6.48
N THR A 146 4.94 10.20 -7.29
CA THR A 146 6.41 10.07 -7.25
C THR A 146 7.14 11.19 -8.00
N THR A 147 6.46 11.89 -8.90
CA THR A 147 7.01 13.05 -9.63
C THR A 147 6.23 14.29 -9.23
N VAL A 148 6.92 15.27 -8.68
CA VAL A 148 6.35 16.56 -8.32
C VAL A 148 7.14 17.63 -9.07
N GLU A 149 6.43 18.45 -9.83
CA GLU A 149 6.92 19.78 -10.23
C GLU A 149 7.20 20.58 -8.95
N SER A 150 8.01 21.61 -9.02
CA SER A 150 8.37 22.45 -7.87
C SER A 150 7.17 22.72 -6.94
N LEU A 151 7.41 22.65 -5.63
CA LEU A 151 6.37 22.90 -4.63
C LEU A 151 6.34 24.38 -4.28
N ASP A 152 5.20 25.03 -4.47
CA ASP A 152 4.92 26.32 -3.88
C ASP A 152 4.58 26.11 -2.39
N LEU A 153 5.48 26.50 -1.48
CA LEU A 153 5.38 26.19 -0.06
C LEU A 153 4.82 27.34 0.77
N GLU A 154 5.10 28.58 0.40
CA GLU A 154 4.76 29.76 1.20
C GLU A 154 3.26 29.96 1.34
N GLY A 155 2.78 30.10 2.57
CA GLY A 155 1.36 30.28 2.88
C GLY A 155 0.47 29.06 2.63
N LYS A 156 1.02 27.94 2.17
CA LYS A 156 0.25 26.72 1.89
C LYS A 156 -0.05 25.92 3.15
N THR A 157 -1.20 25.27 3.13
CA THR A 157 -1.65 24.44 4.24
C THR A 157 -1.20 23.00 4.05
N TYR A 158 -0.77 22.37 5.13
CA TYR A 158 -0.33 20.97 5.08
C TYR A 158 -0.83 20.14 6.25
N CYS A 159 -0.85 18.82 6.03
CA CYS A 159 -1.10 17.80 7.06
C CYS A 159 -0.05 16.70 6.93
N LEU A 160 0.33 16.07 8.06
CA LEU A 160 1.29 14.96 8.10
C LEU A 160 0.57 13.64 8.36
N THR A 161 1.08 12.56 7.76
CA THR A 161 0.65 11.20 8.03
C THR A 161 1.81 10.22 7.88
N GLY A 162 1.78 9.10 8.62
CA GLY A 162 2.88 8.15 8.67
C GLY A 162 4.01 8.61 9.58
N ASP A 163 5.04 7.78 9.68
CA ASP A 163 6.26 8.03 10.43
C ASP A 163 7.38 8.42 9.45
N PHE A 164 8.13 9.45 9.80
CA PHE A 164 9.11 10.09 8.94
C PHE A 164 10.52 9.57 9.21
N LYS A 165 11.30 9.37 8.16
CA LYS A 165 12.70 8.96 8.22
C LYS A 165 13.60 10.07 8.79
N HIS A 166 13.32 11.32 8.41
CA HIS A 166 14.13 12.50 8.80
C HIS A 166 13.89 12.97 10.24
N GLY A 167 13.00 12.30 10.98
CA GLY A 167 12.77 12.58 12.39
C GLY A 167 11.31 12.47 12.82
N ASN A 168 11.03 12.79 14.06
CA ASN A 168 9.67 12.83 14.58
C ASN A 168 8.84 13.95 13.93
N LYS A 169 7.52 13.88 14.07
CA LYS A 169 6.61 14.86 13.47
C LYS A 169 6.85 16.29 13.91
N ASP A 170 7.30 16.50 15.14
CA ASP A 170 7.54 17.87 15.64
C ASP A 170 8.75 18.50 14.96
N LYS A 171 9.80 17.72 14.70
CA LYS A 171 10.94 18.15 13.90
C LYS A 171 10.51 18.54 12.48
N ILE A 172 9.70 17.70 11.84
CA ILE A 172 9.18 17.96 10.49
C ILE A 172 8.32 19.24 10.47
N VAL A 173 7.44 19.39 11.47
CA VAL A 173 6.62 20.61 11.65
C VAL A 173 7.51 21.85 11.74
N SER A 174 8.54 21.83 12.57
CA SER A 174 9.46 22.97 12.75
C SER A 174 10.17 23.34 11.45
N ILE A 175 10.54 22.36 10.61
CA ILE A 175 11.15 22.59 9.30
C ILE A 175 10.16 23.28 8.35
N LEU A 176 8.92 22.80 8.30
CA LEU A 176 7.90 23.28 7.37
C LEU A 176 7.38 24.67 7.75
N GLU A 177 7.18 24.93 9.04
CA GLU A 177 6.74 26.24 9.53
C GLU A 177 7.79 27.34 9.27
N LYS A 178 9.10 27.01 9.36
CA LYS A 178 10.18 27.92 8.96
C LYS A 178 10.16 28.26 7.46
N ARG A 179 9.50 27.47 6.64
CA ARG A 179 9.32 27.72 5.19
C ARG A 179 7.95 28.36 4.88
N GLY A 180 7.24 28.83 5.91
CA GLY A 180 5.97 29.55 5.75
C GLY A 180 4.74 28.67 5.56
N LEU A 181 4.83 27.32 5.72
CA LEU A 181 3.68 26.47 5.62
C LEU A 181 2.82 26.49 6.90
N ILE A 182 1.52 26.29 6.73
CA ILE A 182 0.52 26.33 7.80
C ILE A 182 0.02 24.93 8.11
N LYS A 183 0.32 24.42 9.31
CA LYS A 183 -0.11 23.09 9.75
C LYS A 183 -1.62 23.00 9.91
N LYS A 184 -2.18 21.86 9.45
CA LYS A 184 -3.56 21.44 9.71
C LYS A 184 -3.56 20.02 10.31
N ASN A 185 -4.49 19.75 11.22
CA ASN A 185 -4.58 18.47 11.90
C ASN A 185 -5.37 17.41 11.11
N CYS A 186 -6.20 17.86 10.17
CA CYS A 186 -7.07 16.99 9.39
C CYS A 186 -7.03 17.33 7.90
N VAL A 187 -7.40 16.34 7.09
CA VAL A 187 -7.59 16.47 5.65
C VAL A 187 -8.96 17.08 5.37
N SER A 188 -9.01 18.15 4.57
CA SER A 188 -10.22 18.85 4.14
C SER A 188 -10.06 19.38 2.72
N TYR A 189 -11.13 19.86 2.09
CA TYR A 189 -11.08 20.46 0.76
C TYR A 189 -10.12 21.67 0.62
N LYS A 190 -9.81 22.34 1.73
CA LYS A 190 -8.92 23.50 1.79
C LYS A 190 -7.45 23.15 2.03
N LEU A 191 -7.12 21.85 2.08
CA LEU A 191 -5.75 21.40 2.27
C LEU A 191 -4.99 21.48 0.94
N ASP A 192 -3.78 22.02 0.96
CA ASP A 192 -2.91 22.06 -0.22
C ASP A 192 -2.06 20.79 -0.32
N TYR A 193 -1.44 20.37 0.79
CA TYR A 193 -0.50 19.24 0.81
C TYR A 193 -0.82 18.23 1.89
N LEU A 194 -0.76 16.94 1.53
CA LEU A 194 -0.66 15.85 2.49
C LEU A 194 0.74 15.23 2.35
N PHE A 195 1.61 15.46 3.32
CA PHE A 195 2.94 14.86 3.34
C PHE A 195 2.90 13.51 4.05
N VAL A 196 3.52 12.51 3.42
CA VAL A 196 3.49 11.11 3.84
C VAL A 196 4.90 10.66 4.17
N GLY A 197 5.12 10.25 5.41
CA GLY A 197 6.41 9.73 5.87
C GLY A 197 6.73 8.37 5.23
N ASP A 198 8.00 8.17 4.89
CA ASP A 198 8.48 6.99 4.15
C ASP A 198 8.39 5.69 4.96
N TYR A 199 8.42 5.76 6.29
CA TYR A 199 8.22 4.58 7.14
C TYR A 199 6.76 4.13 7.23
N GLY A 200 5.81 4.92 6.72
CA GLY A 200 4.40 4.60 6.89
C GLY A 200 3.96 4.58 8.35
N SER A 201 3.05 3.70 8.72
CA SER A 201 2.70 3.47 10.12
C SER A 201 2.10 2.08 10.32
N PRO A 202 2.50 1.35 11.35
CA PRO A 202 1.88 0.06 11.73
C PRO A 202 0.38 0.18 12.03
N ALA A 203 -0.06 1.37 12.42
CA ALA A 203 -1.46 1.66 12.75
C ALA A 203 -2.33 1.98 11.53
N TRP A 204 -1.81 1.92 10.31
CA TRP A 204 -2.62 2.22 9.13
C TRP A 204 -3.70 1.17 8.89
N LYS A 205 -4.94 1.64 8.86
CA LYS A 205 -6.16 0.81 8.77
C LYS A 205 -6.25 0.00 7.46
N TYR A 206 -5.62 0.47 6.39
CA TYR A 206 -5.74 -0.07 5.05
C TYR A 206 -4.41 -0.64 4.54
N GLY A 207 -3.72 -1.39 5.38
CA GLY A 207 -2.42 -1.98 5.05
C GLY A 207 -1.31 -0.92 5.00
N ASN A 208 -0.76 -0.67 3.81
CA ASN A 208 0.24 0.37 3.58
C ASN A 208 -0.34 1.77 3.34
N ILE A 209 -1.66 1.97 3.51
CA ILE A 209 -2.34 3.24 3.25
C ILE A 209 -3.08 3.71 4.50
N GLY A 210 -2.73 4.89 4.99
CA GLY A 210 -3.35 5.53 6.15
C GLY A 210 -4.71 6.16 5.85
N GLY A 211 -5.56 6.28 6.87
CA GLY A 211 -6.90 6.88 6.73
C GLY A 211 -6.87 8.32 6.19
N LYS A 212 -5.83 9.10 6.48
CA LYS A 212 -5.66 10.46 5.91
C LYS A 212 -5.39 10.43 4.41
N ILE A 213 -4.63 9.44 3.92
CA ILE A 213 -4.36 9.25 2.48
C ILE A 213 -5.66 8.89 1.76
N VAL A 214 -6.42 7.93 2.31
CA VAL A 214 -7.73 7.54 1.74
C VAL A 214 -8.68 8.74 1.69
N LYS A 215 -8.76 9.51 2.78
CA LYS A 215 -9.61 10.71 2.82
C LYS A 215 -9.18 11.76 1.81
N ALA A 216 -7.86 11.97 1.66
CA ALA A 216 -7.33 12.90 0.66
C ALA A 216 -7.72 12.45 -0.76
N GLN A 217 -7.55 11.17 -1.08
CA GLN A 217 -7.93 10.63 -2.39
C GLN A 217 -9.42 10.79 -2.66
N GLN A 218 -10.28 10.46 -1.70
CA GLN A 218 -11.73 10.64 -1.82
C GLN A 218 -12.15 12.09 -2.08
N ILE A 219 -11.44 13.05 -1.50
CA ILE A 219 -11.70 14.48 -1.68
C ILE A 219 -11.13 14.94 -3.03
N ILE A 220 -9.99 14.43 -3.47
CA ILE A 220 -9.40 14.67 -4.80
C ILE A 220 -10.35 14.17 -5.89
N ASP A 221 -10.89 12.95 -5.75
CA ASP A 221 -11.87 12.37 -6.69
C ASP A 221 -13.15 13.21 -6.81
N LYS A 222 -13.44 14.04 -5.82
CA LYS A 222 -14.55 15.01 -5.81
C LYS A 222 -14.13 16.41 -6.26
N GLY A 223 -12.91 16.58 -6.78
CA GLY A 223 -12.44 17.83 -7.39
C GLY A 223 -11.56 18.72 -6.50
N ALA A 224 -11.14 18.28 -5.32
CA ALA A 224 -10.17 19.03 -4.53
C ALA A 224 -8.77 19.01 -5.15
N LYS A 225 -7.97 20.06 -4.88
CA LYS A 225 -6.63 20.24 -5.45
C LYS A 225 -5.50 19.78 -4.51
N ILE A 226 -5.79 18.85 -3.60
CA ILE A 226 -4.80 18.34 -2.64
C ILE A 226 -3.71 17.57 -3.39
N LYS A 227 -2.43 17.87 -3.09
CA LYS A 227 -1.30 17.06 -3.57
C LYS A 227 -0.84 16.13 -2.44
N ILE A 228 -0.78 14.82 -2.72
CA ILE A 228 -0.21 13.82 -1.79
C ILE A 228 1.26 13.64 -2.17
N ILE A 229 2.16 13.97 -1.25
CA ILE A 229 3.60 14.09 -1.49
C ILE A 229 4.35 13.16 -0.53
N SER A 230 5.28 12.33 -1.06
CA SER A 230 6.16 11.52 -0.22
C SER A 230 7.17 12.38 0.53
N GLU A 231 7.65 11.87 1.66
CA GLU A 231 8.74 12.48 2.40
C GLU A 231 9.96 12.73 1.53
N LYS A 232 10.35 11.74 0.72
CA LYS A 232 11.47 11.85 -0.22
C LYS A 232 11.34 13.05 -1.15
N ASN A 233 10.17 13.24 -1.77
CA ASN A 233 9.95 14.35 -2.68
C ASN A 233 9.93 15.69 -1.95
N LEU A 234 9.36 15.74 -0.75
CA LEU A 234 9.37 16.92 0.09
C LEU A 234 10.82 17.35 0.43
N PHE A 235 11.63 16.40 0.92
CA PHE A 235 12.99 16.76 1.37
C PHE A 235 13.93 17.05 0.21
N ASN A 236 13.75 16.41 -0.95
CA ASN A 236 14.43 16.79 -2.19
C ASN A 236 14.13 18.27 -2.55
N GLU A 237 12.86 18.69 -2.49
CA GLU A 237 12.46 20.08 -2.75
C GLU A 237 13.03 21.06 -1.73
N LEU A 238 13.15 20.65 -0.47
CA LEU A 238 13.74 21.44 0.59
C LEU A 238 15.27 21.54 0.52
N GLY A 239 15.92 20.73 -0.34
CA GLY A 239 17.39 20.61 -0.43
C GLY A 239 18.01 20.04 0.85
N ILE A 240 17.32 19.13 1.53
CA ILE A 240 17.77 18.49 2.77
C ILE A 240 17.96 16.99 2.49
N GLU A 241 19.17 16.48 2.70
CA GLU A 241 19.53 15.07 2.60
C GLU A 241 19.25 14.29 3.90
#